data_c405cea56863e465db7f11579dd5a167
#
_entry.id   c405cea56863e465db7f11579dd5a167
#
_cell.length_a   1.000
_cell.length_b   1.000
_cell.length_c   1.000
_cell.angle_alpha   90.00
_cell.angle_beta   90.00
_cell.angle_gamma   90.00
#
_symmetry.space_group_name_H-M   'P 1'
#
loop_
_entity.id
_entity.type
_entity.pdbx_description
1 polymer ?
#
loop_
_entity_poly.entity_id
_entity_poly.type
_entity_poly.pdbx_seq_one_letter_code
_entity_poly.pdbx_strand_id
1 'polypeptide(L)'
;DWLELGSEALWAMNEAWIRSGARPPRLWPFVLIGQTIDRKLYDNLNTYTGEDGSDGVVRVASANLNASYVSLKPKPGSRRFDALEVNEVISGPKVAMRVVPGRAHAGKDLGIMRSVRSRRTNDSVDNEITVNAIMRCFLVRTRNQYNRLCAAFDAETEALQSQEQVEESPRFISRRTFVHDIYSQVIFRVRDSQQCELNDFELLLTAKRASPNTLPVGFLKDRQRNRLQRSTLTYYLNHNIMTGNTEIPGVREKSPGCIQLGLEVHAKPNRGLVRFKDAKLQASASILKALLRANETVLV
;
A
#
# COMPACT_ATOMS: atom_id res chain seq x y z
N ASP A 1 12.82 2.90 -15.70
CA ASP A 1 12.38 1.50 -15.65
C ASP A 1 10.87 1.41 -15.59
N TRP A 2 10.30 0.50 -16.40
CA TRP A 2 8.85 0.32 -16.51
C TRP A 2 8.21 -0.18 -15.20
N LEU A 3 8.94 -0.97 -14.44
CA LEU A 3 8.46 -1.57 -13.18
C LEU A 3 8.77 -0.73 -11.94
N GLU A 4 9.41 0.43 -12.09
CA GLU A 4 9.66 1.33 -10.97
C GLU A 4 8.35 1.98 -10.51
N LEU A 5 8.11 2.00 -9.21
CA LEU A 5 6.91 2.62 -8.62
C LEU A 5 6.75 4.07 -9.10
N GLY A 6 5.55 4.41 -9.53
CA GLY A 6 5.25 5.74 -10.07
C GLY A 6 5.75 5.99 -11.49
N SER A 7 6.24 4.97 -12.22
CA SER A 7 6.55 5.10 -13.65
C SER A 7 5.29 5.41 -14.45
N GLU A 8 5.46 6.06 -15.61
CA GLU A 8 4.35 6.38 -16.51
C GLU A 8 3.57 5.12 -16.92
N ALA A 9 4.29 4.04 -17.22
CA ALA A 9 3.65 2.79 -17.65
C ALA A 9 2.80 2.16 -16.55
N LEU A 10 3.32 2.07 -15.32
CA LEU A 10 2.56 1.55 -14.18
C LEU A 10 1.40 2.46 -13.80
N TRP A 11 1.60 3.79 -13.87
CA TRP A 11 0.52 4.74 -13.63
C TRP A 11 -0.62 4.55 -14.64
N ALA A 12 -0.30 4.57 -15.93
CA ALA A 12 -1.30 4.43 -16.99
C ALA A 12 -2.04 3.08 -16.91
N MET A 13 -1.32 2.00 -16.61
CA MET A 13 -1.91 0.67 -16.43
C MET A 13 -2.87 0.63 -15.24
N ASN A 14 -2.46 1.15 -14.09
CA ASN A 14 -3.27 1.15 -12.89
C ASN A 14 -4.48 2.09 -13.03
N GLU A 15 -4.31 3.27 -13.60
CA GLU A 15 -5.41 4.20 -13.86
C GLU A 15 -6.44 3.59 -14.83
N ALA A 16 -5.98 2.97 -15.92
CA ALA A 16 -6.87 2.26 -16.86
C ALA A 16 -7.62 1.12 -16.17
N TRP A 17 -6.95 0.35 -15.32
CA TRP A 17 -7.58 -0.70 -14.51
C TRP A 17 -8.65 -0.13 -13.58
N ILE A 18 -8.34 0.90 -12.81
CA ILE A 18 -9.28 1.54 -11.88
C ILE A 18 -10.49 2.09 -12.63
N ARG A 19 -10.27 2.80 -13.74
CA ARG A 19 -11.36 3.37 -14.56
C ARG A 19 -12.20 2.32 -15.29
N SER A 20 -11.70 1.10 -15.43
CA SER A 20 -12.48 -0.02 -16.00
C SER A 20 -13.57 -0.56 -15.08
N GLY A 21 -13.63 -0.11 -13.83
CA GLY A 21 -14.52 -0.62 -12.78
C GLY A 21 -16.01 -0.65 -13.12
N ALA A 22 -16.46 0.25 -14.00
CA ALA A 22 -17.85 0.27 -14.47
C ALA A 22 -18.18 -0.86 -15.47
N ARG A 23 -17.16 -1.48 -16.09
CA ARG A 23 -17.31 -2.61 -17.03
C ARG A 23 -16.44 -3.75 -16.51
N PRO A 24 -17.00 -4.66 -15.72
CA PRO A 24 -16.22 -5.75 -15.19
C PRO A 24 -15.54 -6.51 -16.32
N PRO A 25 -14.24 -6.75 -16.22
CA PRO A 25 -13.51 -7.49 -17.21
C PRO A 25 -14.13 -8.88 -17.39
N ARG A 26 -13.99 -9.45 -18.58
CA ARG A 26 -14.35 -10.86 -18.83
C ARG A 26 -13.41 -11.83 -18.10
N LEU A 27 -12.31 -11.30 -17.55
CA LEU A 27 -11.33 -12.01 -16.76
C LEU A 27 -11.60 -11.79 -15.27
N TRP A 28 -11.37 -12.81 -14.47
CA TRP A 28 -11.41 -12.74 -13.01
C TRP A 28 -9.98 -12.83 -12.47
N PRO A 29 -9.36 -11.70 -12.14
CA PRO A 29 -8.02 -11.72 -11.55
C PRO A 29 -8.06 -12.20 -10.10
N PHE A 30 -7.01 -12.90 -9.70
CA PHE A 30 -6.79 -13.38 -8.34
C PHE A 30 -5.39 -12.98 -7.90
N VAL A 31 -5.25 -12.58 -6.65
CA VAL A 31 -3.97 -12.28 -6.02
C VAL A 31 -3.82 -13.13 -4.77
N LEU A 32 -2.77 -13.93 -4.73
CA LEU A 32 -2.35 -14.67 -3.52
C LEU A 32 -0.93 -14.22 -3.19
N ILE A 33 -0.75 -13.68 -2.00
CA ILE A 33 0.53 -13.13 -1.57
C ILE A 33 0.84 -13.58 -0.14
N GLY A 34 2.12 -13.80 0.16
CA GLY A 34 2.58 -14.01 1.54
C GLY A 34 2.75 -12.69 2.28
N GLN A 35 2.96 -12.76 3.57
CA GLN A 35 3.37 -11.61 4.40
C GLN A 35 4.58 -11.94 5.27
N THR A 36 5.14 -13.14 5.13
CA THR A 36 6.31 -13.59 5.87
C THR A 36 7.56 -13.37 5.03
N ILE A 37 8.67 -13.05 5.67
CA ILE A 37 9.95 -12.84 5.02
C ILE A 37 10.84 -14.03 5.35
N ASP A 38 11.35 -14.76 4.32
CA ASP A 38 12.35 -15.80 4.53
C ASP A 38 13.72 -15.18 4.83
N ARG A 39 13.95 -14.88 6.10
CA ARG A 39 15.16 -14.21 6.57
C ARG A 39 16.42 -15.06 6.42
N LYS A 40 16.31 -16.38 6.35
CA LYS A 40 17.44 -17.27 6.10
C LYS A 40 18.05 -17.07 4.72
N LEU A 41 17.21 -16.72 3.74
CA LEU A 41 17.64 -16.46 2.38
C LEU A 41 18.20 -15.05 2.22
N TYR A 42 17.66 -14.05 2.92
CA TYR A 42 17.90 -12.64 2.72
C TYR A 42 18.92 -12.04 3.71
N ASP A 43 19.14 -12.63 4.88
CA ASP A 43 20.15 -12.15 5.84
C ASP A 43 21.58 -12.17 5.29
N ASN A 44 21.83 -12.91 4.19
CA ASN A 44 23.12 -12.98 3.51
C ASN A 44 23.20 -12.10 2.24
N LEU A 45 22.12 -11.54 1.73
CA LEU A 45 22.10 -10.94 0.40
C LEU A 45 21.86 -9.42 0.35
N ASN A 46 21.24 -8.79 1.29
CA ASN A 46 21.14 -7.33 1.45
C ASN A 46 19.99 -6.92 2.38
N THR A 47 20.18 -5.84 3.09
CA THR A 47 19.21 -5.12 3.95
C THR A 47 17.97 -4.60 3.20
N TYR A 48 17.92 -4.66 1.88
CA TYR A 48 16.83 -4.14 1.05
C TYR A 48 15.63 -5.07 0.89
N THR A 49 15.76 -6.35 1.18
CA THR A 49 14.74 -7.36 0.88
C THR A 49 13.91 -7.80 2.08
N GLY A 50 14.01 -7.12 3.20
CA GLY A 50 13.30 -7.46 4.42
C GLY A 50 12.29 -6.39 4.84
N GLU A 51 11.56 -5.79 3.89
CA GLU A 51 10.63 -4.70 4.21
C GLU A 51 9.34 -5.24 4.83
N ASP A 52 8.96 -4.67 5.97
CA ASP A 52 7.70 -5.01 6.64
C ASP A 52 6.49 -4.75 5.72
N GLY A 53 5.45 -5.56 5.84
CA GLY A 53 4.27 -5.48 4.97
C GLY A 53 4.50 -6.00 3.54
N SER A 54 5.55 -6.82 3.36
CA SER A 54 5.87 -7.50 2.10
C SER A 54 6.02 -9.00 2.32
N ASP A 55 6.08 -9.75 1.22
CA ASP A 55 6.45 -11.17 1.22
C ASP A 55 7.98 -11.39 1.14
N GLY A 56 8.75 -10.33 1.37
CA GLY A 56 10.20 -10.27 1.23
C GLY A 56 10.68 -9.63 -0.08
N VAL A 57 9.83 -9.50 -1.07
CA VAL A 57 10.15 -8.89 -2.39
C VAL A 57 9.08 -7.90 -2.82
N VAL A 58 7.81 -8.23 -2.63
CA VAL A 58 6.68 -7.44 -3.11
C VAL A 58 5.84 -6.95 -1.93
N ARG A 59 5.60 -5.66 -1.85
CA ARG A 59 4.68 -5.05 -0.88
C ARG A 59 3.27 -5.55 -1.10
N VAL A 60 2.58 -5.97 -0.04
CA VAL A 60 1.20 -6.47 -0.13
C VAL A 60 0.28 -5.43 -0.79
N ALA A 61 0.40 -4.16 -0.41
CA ALA A 61 -0.38 -3.08 -1.00
C ALA A 61 -0.09 -2.87 -2.50
N SER A 62 1.15 -3.13 -2.96
CA SER A 62 1.51 -3.02 -4.39
C SER A 62 1.03 -4.19 -5.23
N ALA A 63 0.95 -5.39 -4.64
CA ALA A 63 0.43 -6.58 -5.32
C ALA A 63 -1.09 -6.57 -5.43
N ASN A 64 -1.76 -5.85 -4.53
CA ASN A 64 -3.22 -5.80 -4.47
C ASN A 64 -3.78 -4.95 -5.61
N LEU A 65 -4.55 -5.59 -6.50
CA LEU A 65 -5.23 -4.92 -7.60
C LEU A 65 -6.51 -4.18 -7.17
N ASN A 66 -6.93 -4.30 -5.90
CA ASN A 66 -7.92 -3.42 -5.30
C ASN A 66 -7.28 -2.06 -5.07
N ALA A 67 -7.52 -1.14 -5.98
CA ALA A 67 -6.92 0.18 -5.97
C ALA A 67 -7.98 1.26 -6.21
N SER A 68 -7.66 2.49 -5.85
CA SER A 68 -8.54 3.63 -6.07
C SER A 68 -7.76 4.80 -6.67
N TYR A 69 -8.50 5.68 -7.34
CA TYR A 69 -7.99 6.93 -7.89
C TYR A 69 -8.71 8.10 -7.23
N VAL A 70 -7.94 9.12 -6.87
CA VAL A 70 -8.45 10.36 -6.29
C VAL A 70 -7.84 11.52 -7.04
N SER A 71 -8.68 12.43 -7.50
CA SER A 71 -8.21 13.69 -8.09
C SER A 71 -8.44 14.82 -7.11
N LEU A 72 -7.40 15.58 -6.84
CA LEU A 72 -7.44 16.80 -6.03
C LEU A 72 -7.27 18.01 -6.96
N LYS A 73 -8.08 19.04 -6.76
CA LYS A 73 -7.96 20.30 -7.48
C LYS A 73 -7.80 21.48 -6.52
N PRO A 74 -7.01 22.48 -6.89
CA PRO A 74 -6.92 23.70 -6.12
C PRO A 74 -8.21 24.54 -6.28
N LYS A 75 -8.78 24.94 -5.16
CA LYS A 75 -9.79 25.98 -5.10
C LYS A 75 -9.11 27.30 -4.82
N PRO A 76 -9.28 28.31 -5.65
CA PRO A 76 -8.68 29.62 -5.40
C PRO A 76 -8.99 30.12 -3.99
N GLY A 77 -7.96 30.44 -3.25
CA GLY A 77 -8.05 30.78 -1.84
C GLY A 77 -7.30 32.06 -1.49
N SER A 78 -6.58 32.01 -0.39
CA SER A 78 -5.80 33.13 0.11
C SER A 78 -4.63 33.54 -0.84
N ARG A 79 -4.00 34.69 -0.59
CA ARG A 79 -2.79 35.08 -1.33
C ARG A 79 -1.61 34.12 -1.15
N ARG A 80 -1.59 33.35 -0.05
CA ARG A 80 -0.47 32.46 0.31
C ARG A 80 -0.62 31.05 -0.21
N PHE A 81 -1.82 30.50 -0.21
CA PHE A 81 -2.08 29.13 -0.64
C PHE A 81 -3.47 28.98 -1.22
N ASP A 82 -3.63 27.95 -2.05
CA ASP A 82 -4.91 27.48 -2.54
C ASP A 82 -5.33 26.22 -1.77
N ALA A 83 -6.60 26.18 -1.36
CA ALA A 83 -7.14 24.99 -0.72
C ALA A 83 -7.30 23.87 -1.75
N LEU A 84 -6.85 22.66 -1.44
CA LEU A 84 -7.15 21.48 -2.24
C LEU A 84 -8.53 20.93 -1.84
N GLU A 85 -9.29 20.54 -2.85
CA GLU A 85 -10.56 19.84 -2.67
C GLU A 85 -10.57 18.55 -3.50
N VAL A 86 -11.33 17.57 -3.03
CA VAL A 86 -11.53 16.32 -3.76
C VAL A 86 -12.43 16.61 -4.95
N ASN A 87 -11.92 16.37 -6.15
CA ASN A 87 -12.66 16.55 -7.40
C ASN A 87 -13.29 15.24 -7.88
N GLU A 88 -12.59 14.12 -7.74
CA GLU A 88 -13.05 12.82 -8.21
C GLU A 88 -12.53 11.71 -7.28
N VAL A 89 -13.35 10.71 -7.06
CA VAL A 89 -12.96 9.45 -6.38
C VAL A 89 -13.49 8.29 -7.20
N ILE A 90 -12.61 7.40 -7.65
CA ILE A 90 -12.97 6.21 -8.40
C ILE A 90 -12.41 5.00 -7.65
N SER A 91 -13.24 4.02 -7.39
CA SER A 91 -12.80 2.69 -6.91
C SER A 91 -12.68 1.75 -8.09
N GLY A 92 -11.57 1.04 -8.17
CA GLY A 92 -11.36 0.00 -9.17
C GLY A 92 -12.30 -1.19 -9.00
N PRO A 93 -12.27 -2.13 -9.96
CA PRO A 93 -13.04 -3.37 -9.83
C PRO A 93 -12.56 -4.16 -8.63
N LYS A 94 -13.49 -4.81 -7.93
CA LYS A 94 -13.13 -5.70 -6.82
C LYS A 94 -12.39 -6.92 -7.33
N VAL A 95 -11.27 -7.22 -6.69
CA VAL A 95 -10.37 -8.34 -7.00
C VAL A 95 -10.28 -9.29 -5.81
N ALA A 96 -10.33 -10.58 -6.06
CA ALA A 96 -10.13 -11.59 -5.04
C ALA A 96 -8.65 -11.62 -4.64
N MET A 97 -8.35 -11.07 -3.46
CA MET A 97 -7.00 -10.97 -2.93
C MET A 97 -6.95 -11.64 -1.56
N ARG A 98 -5.96 -12.50 -1.36
CA ARG A 98 -5.74 -13.19 -0.08
C ARG A 98 -4.29 -13.09 0.36
N VAL A 99 -4.08 -12.72 1.61
CA VAL A 99 -2.80 -12.90 2.29
C VAL A 99 -2.73 -14.33 2.83
N VAL A 100 -1.70 -15.07 2.44
CA VAL A 100 -1.49 -16.46 2.83
C VAL A 100 -0.53 -16.50 4.02
N PRO A 101 -0.95 -17.07 5.17
CA PRO A 101 -0.13 -17.12 6.38
C PRO A 101 1.15 -17.93 6.16
N GLY A 102 2.24 -17.53 6.82
CA GLY A 102 3.49 -18.27 6.83
C GLY A 102 4.17 -18.40 5.46
N ARG A 103 3.78 -17.60 4.46
CA ARG A 103 4.36 -17.64 3.11
C ARG A 103 5.18 -16.40 2.80
N ALA A 104 6.36 -16.64 2.18
CA ALA A 104 7.26 -15.65 1.63
C ALA A 104 7.25 -15.73 0.09
N HIS A 105 7.80 -14.73 -0.57
CA HIS A 105 7.93 -14.71 -2.03
C HIS A 105 8.72 -15.90 -2.55
N ALA A 106 9.86 -16.16 -1.96
CA ALA A 106 10.78 -17.23 -2.33
C ALA A 106 11.30 -17.95 -1.06
N GLY A 107 12.08 -18.99 -1.26
CA GLY A 107 12.69 -19.77 -0.20
C GLY A 107 12.29 -21.25 -0.25
N LYS A 108 13.15 -22.09 0.30
CA LYS A 108 12.97 -23.55 0.26
C LYS A 108 11.76 -23.98 1.06
N ASP A 109 11.58 -23.39 2.23
CA ASP A 109 10.57 -23.81 3.22
C ASP A 109 9.32 -22.91 3.19
N LEU A 110 9.50 -21.59 3.02
CA LEU A 110 8.44 -20.59 3.14
C LEU A 110 7.91 -20.09 1.80
N GLY A 111 8.62 -20.28 0.69
CA GLY A 111 8.23 -19.75 -0.62
C GLY A 111 6.84 -20.21 -1.07
N ILE A 112 5.97 -19.25 -1.42
CA ILE A 112 4.57 -19.54 -1.78
C ILE A 112 4.47 -20.52 -2.95
N MET A 113 5.33 -20.41 -3.96
CA MET A 113 5.34 -21.34 -5.09
C MET A 113 5.90 -22.72 -4.74
N ARG A 114 6.63 -22.85 -3.63
CA ARG A 114 7.12 -24.15 -3.14
C ARG A 114 6.02 -24.96 -2.48
N SER A 115 5.03 -24.31 -1.92
CA SER A 115 3.89 -24.96 -1.26
C SER A 115 2.96 -25.73 -2.20
N VAL A 116 3.09 -25.52 -3.53
CA VAL A 116 2.22 -26.17 -4.54
C VAL A 116 2.91 -27.26 -5.35
N ARG A 117 4.07 -27.77 -4.90
CA ARG A 117 4.80 -28.85 -5.60
C ARG A 117 4.12 -30.20 -5.44
N SER A 118 4.18 -31.02 -6.51
CA SER A 118 3.58 -32.35 -6.55
C SER A 118 4.23 -33.39 -5.61
N ARG A 119 5.51 -33.21 -5.26
CA ARG A 119 6.21 -34.05 -4.29
C ARG A 119 6.44 -33.25 -3.00
N ARG A 120 5.61 -33.47 -2.03
CA ARG A 120 5.72 -32.87 -0.70
C ARG A 120 6.50 -33.81 0.21
N THR A 121 7.56 -33.31 0.82
CA THR A 121 8.27 -34.00 1.88
C THR A 121 7.68 -33.70 3.25
N ASN A 122 6.96 -32.58 3.39
CA ASN A 122 6.25 -32.17 4.59
C ASN A 122 4.92 -31.53 4.21
N ASP A 123 3.81 -32.20 4.51
CA ASP A 123 2.48 -31.64 4.43
C ASP A 123 2.24 -30.78 5.68
N SER A 124 2.43 -29.47 5.54
CA SER A 124 2.05 -28.53 6.58
C SER A 124 0.65 -27.96 6.31
N VAL A 125 -0.06 -27.60 7.37
CA VAL A 125 -1.37 -26.92 7.28
C VAL A 125 -1.30 -25.69 6.37
N ASP A 126 -0.20 -24.97 6.38
CA ASP A 126 0.02 -23.79 5.55
C ASP A 126 0.09 -24.11 4.05
N ASN A 127 0.64 -25.30 3.68
CA ASN A 127 0.63 -25.75 2.29
C ASN A 127 -0.79 -26.03 1.82
N GLU A 128 -1.63 -26.64 2.65
CA GLU A 128 -3.02 -26.89 2.35
C GLU A 128 -3.80 -25.59 2.15
N ILE A 129 -3.54 -24.58 2.97
CA ILE A 129 -4.17 -23.25 2.82
C ILE A 129 -3.87 -22.66 1.45
N THR A 130 -2.61 -22.69 1.00
CA THR A 130 -2.22 -22.16 -0.32
C THR A 130 -2.90 -22.92 -1.44
N VAL A 131 -2.84 -24.26 -1.42
CA VAL A 131 -3.45 -25.10 -2.46
C VAL A 131 -4.96 -24.92 -2.48
N ASN A 132 -5.61 -24.89 -1.33
CA ASN A 132 -7.05 -24.65 -1.25
C ASN A 132 -7.43 -23.29 -1.85
N ALA A 133 -6.69 -22.24 -1.54
CA ALA A 133 -6.92 -20.91 -2.14
C ALA A 133 -6.84 -20.94 -3.68
N ILE A 134 -5.81 -21.60 -4.23
CA ILE A 134 -5.65 -21.76 -5.69
C ILE A 134 -6.81 -22.56 -6.29
N MET A 135 -7.20 -23.68 -5.66
CA MET A 135 -8.31 -24.49 -6.15
C MET A 135 -9.63 -23.74 -6.14
N ARG A 136 -9.88 -22.94 -5.11
CA ARG A 136 -11.07 -22.06 -5.06
C ARG A 136 -11.09 -21.06 -6.20
N CYS A 137 -9.92 -20.50 -6.59
CA CYS A 137 -9.83 -19.64 -7.77
C CYS A 137 -10.19 -20.38 -9.07
N PHE A 138 -9.67 -21.58 -9.27
CA PHE A 138 -9.96 -22.39 -10.46
C PHE A 138 -11.43 -22.83 -10.56
N LEU A 139 -12.14 -22.93 -9.46
CA LEU A 139 -13.55 -23.35 -9.45
C LEU A 139 -14.53 -22.22 -9.79
N VAL A 140 -14.07 -20.97 -9.90
CA VAL A 140 -14.93 -19.84 -10.27
C VAL A 140 -15.38 -19.96 -11.72
N ARG A 141 -16.71 -19.92 -11.94
CA ARG A 141 -17.34 -19.98 -13.28
C ARG A 141 -18.31 -18.84 -13.52
N THR A 142 -18.77 -18.17 -12.49
CA THR A 142 -19.77 -17.11 -12.57
C THR A 142 -19.37 -15.88 -11.76
N ARG A 143 -19.93 -14.72 -12.12
CA ARG A 143 -19.73 -13.47 -11.39
C ARG A 143 -20.12 -13.60 -9.91
N ASN A 144 -21.21 -14.28 -9.62
CA ASN A 144 -21.67 -14.46 -8.24
C ASN A 144 -20.68 -15.31 -7.43
N GLN A 145 -20.09 -16.35 -8.03
CA GLN A 145 -19.04 -17.13 -7.37
C GLN A 145 -17.80 -16.29 -7.14
N TYR A 146 -17.40 -15.47 -8.13
CA TYR A 146 -16.27 -14.56 -7.98
C TYR A 146 -16.47 -13.56 -6.85
N ASN A 147 -17.64 -12.89 -6.79
CA ASN A 147 -17.94 -11.93 -5.74
C ASN A 147 -17.95 -12.57 -4.34
N ARG A 148 -18.47 -13.81 -4.23
CA ARG A 148 -18.41 -14.58 -2.97
C ARG A 148 -16.97 -14.92 -2.59
N LEU A 149 -16.13 -15.25 -3.56
CA LEU A 149 -14.72 -15.53 -3.30
C LEU A 149 -13.97 -14.26 -2.87
N CYS A 150 -14.23 -13.10 -3.49
CA CYS A 150 -13.68 -11.83 -3.03
C CYS A 150 -14.02 -11.59 -1.55
N ALA A 151 -15.30 -11.69 -1.18
CA ALA A 151 -15.72 -11.49 0.21
C ALA A 151 -15.11 -12.49 1.18
N ALA A 152 -14.98 -13.76 0.78
CA ALA A 152 -14.35 -14.79 1.60
C ALA A 152 -12.85 -14.53 1.79
N PHE A 153 -12.13 -14.15 0.75
CA PHE A 153 -10.71 -13.82 0.83
C PHE A 153 -10.43 -12.55 1.64
N ASP A 154 -11.31 -11.54 1.52
CA ASP A 154 -11.24 -10.35 2.37
C ASP A 154 -11.38 -10.73 3.85
N ALA A 155 -12.42 -11.51 4.20
CA ALA A 155 -12.66 -11.94 5.57
C ALA A 155 -11.52 -12.80 6.14
N GLU A 156 -10.97 -13.71 5.33
CA GLU A 156 -9.83 -14.56 5.73
C GLU A 156 -8.54 -13.74 5.92
N THR A 157 -8.32 -12.72 5.07
CA THR A 157 -7.18 -11.79 5.21
C THR A 157 -7.34 -10.92 6.46
N GLU A 158 -8.54 -10.37 6.68
CA GLU A 158 -8.85 -9.56 7.86
C GLU A 158 -8.70 -10.38 9.15
N ALA A 159 -9.24 -11.61 9.19
CA ALA A 159 -9.08 -12.51 10.33
C ALA A 159 -7.62 -12.83 10.63
N LEU A 160 -6.80 -13.06 9.59
CA LEU A 160 -5.36 -13.27 9.75
C LEU A 160 -4.67 -12.02 10.30
N GLN A 161 -4.94 -10.86 9.74
CA GLN A 161 -4.27 -9.61 10.08
C GLN A 161 -4.80 -8.96 11.37
N SER A 162 -5.99 -9.34 11.84
CA SER A 162 -6.51 -8.92 13.14
C SER A 162 -5.79 -9.62 14.32
N GLN A 163 -5.18 -10.77 14.06
CA GLN A 163 -4.30 -11.44 15.01
C GLN A 163 -2.93 -10.75 14.90
N GLU A 164 -2.50 -10.04 15.95
CA GLU A 164 -1.16 -9.46 15.97
C GLU A 164 -0.12 -10.57 15.84
N GLN A 165 0.43 -10.70 14.63
CA GLN A 165 1.42 -11.72 14.35
C GLN A 165 2.80 -11.22 14.70
N VAL A 166 3.36 -11.78 15.73
CA VAL A 166 4.74 -11.57 16.16
C VAL A 166 5.58 -12.73 15.66
N GLU A 167 6.57 -12.43 14.83
CA GLU A 167 7.53 -13.41 14.34
C GLU A 167 8.86 -13.25 15.07
N GLU A 168 9.38 -14.33 15.64
CA GLU A 168 10.71 -14.36 16.22
C GLU A 168 11.70 -15.03 15.25
N SER A 169 12.72 -14.29 14.83
CA SER A 169 13.82 -14.86 14.06
C SER A 169 15.01 -15.16 14.95
N PRO A 170 15.45 -16.42 15.06
CA PRO A 170 16.63 -16.74 15.81
C PRO A 170 17.88 -16.24 15.08
N ARG A 171 18.66 -15.38 15.72
CA ARG A 171 20.03 -15.04 15.31
C ARG A 171 21.03 -15.69 16.27
N PHE A 172 22.26 -15.91 15.80
CA PHE A 172 23.34 -16.49 16.61
C PHE A 172 23.61 -15.74 17.93
N ILE A 173 23.29 -14.44 18.00
CA ILE A 173 23.62 -13.57 19.16
C ILE A 173 22.39 -12.88 19.75
N SER A 174 21.27 -12.77 19.02
CA SER A 174 20.05 -12.10 19.54
C SER A 174 18.81 -12.59 18.80
N ARG A 175 17.67 -12.66 19.51
CA ARG A 175 16.37 -12.83 18.89
C ARG A 175 15.90 -11.46 18.39
N ARG A 176 15.40 -11.40 17.16
CA ARG A 176 14.68 -10.24 16.66
C ARG A 176 13.22 -10.59 16.54
N THR A 177 12.39 -9.72 17.08
CA THR A 177 10.95 -9.82 17.01
C THR A 177 10.44 -8.86 15.93
N PHE A 178 9.55 -9.33 15.08
CA PHE A 178 8.94 -8.57 14.01
C PHE A 178 7.43 -8.62 14.14
N VAL A 179 6.77 -7.54 13.78
CA VAL A 179 5.31 -7.45 13.74
C VAL A 179 4.87 -7.34 12.30
N HIS A 180 3.91 -8.16 11.91
CA HIS A 180 3.29 -8.08 10.59
C HIS A 180 2.23 -6.96 10.57
N ASP A 181 2.69 -5.72 10.54
CA ASP A 181 1.81 -4.56 10.38
C ASP A 181 1.23 -4.51 8.96
N ILE A 182 0.04 -3.93 8.87
CA ILE A 182 -0.66 -3.67 7.62
C ILE A 182 -0.21 -2.31 7.08
N TYR A 183 -0.08 -2.21 5.77
CA TYR A 183 0.34 -0.97 5.11
C TYR A 183 -0.63 -0.55 4.02
N SER A 184 -0.64 0.76 3.75
CA SER A 184 -1.30 1.37 2.60
C SER A 184 -0.25 2.07 1.73
N GLN A 185 -0.46 2.10 0.43
CA GLN A 185 0.42 2.80 -0.50
C GLN A 185 -0.32 3.95 -1.16
N VAL A 186 0.34 5.09 -1.29
CA VAL A 186 -0.19 6.24 -2.02
C VAL A 186 0.83 6.68 -3.05
N ILE A 187 0.40 6.80 -4.30
CA ILE A 187 1.22 7.31 -5.39
C ILE A 187 0.64 8.65 -5.82
N PHE A 188 1.36 9.73 -5.54
CA PHE A 188 1.00 11.07 -5.96
C PHE A 188 1.61 11.39 -7.31
N ARG A 189 0.82 12.03 -8.18
CA ARG A 189 1.28 12.65 -9.42
C ARG A 189 0.89 14.12 -9.44
N VAL A 190 1.88 15.00 -9.44
CA VAL A 190 1.67 16.42 -9.30
C VAL A 190 1.73 17.11 -10.66
N ARG A 191 0.68 17.85 -10.99
CA ARG A 191 0.55 18.62 -12.23
C ARG A 191 0.09 20.05 -11.92
N ASP A 192 0.38 20.97 -12.81
CA ASP A 192 -0.14 22.34 -12.74
C ASP A 192 -1.60 22.42 -13.26
N SER A 193 -2.15 23.63 -13.26
CA SER A 193 -3.51 23.88 -13.74
C SER A 193 -3.70 23.63 -15.25
N GLN A 194 -2.61 23.56 -16.02
CA GLN A 194 -2.61 23.24 -17.44
C GLN A 194 -2.31 21.74 -17.70
N GLN A 195 -2.29 20.94 -16.65
CA GLN A 195 -1.97 19.50 -16.69
C GLN A 195 -0.50 19.20 -17.06
N CYS A 196 0.38 20.20 -17.02
CA CYS A 196 1.81 20.00 -17.17
C CYS A 196 2.40 19.40 -15.89
N GLU A 197 3.30 18.45 -16.03
CA GLU A 197 3.92 17.75 -14.90
C GLU A 197 4.89 18.67 -14.14
N LEU A 198 4.77 18.68 -12.84
CA LEU A 198 5.66 19.40 -11.96
C LEU A 198 6.75 18.47 -11.43
N ASN A 199 7.99 18.78 -11.78
CA ASN A 199 9.15 17.96 -11.38
C ASN A 199 9.88 18.50 -10.15
N ASP A 200 9.69 19.76 -9.80
CA ASP A 200 10.29 20.39 -8.62
C ASP A 200 9.21 20.85 -7.64
N PHE A 201 8.94 19.99 -6.70
CA PHE A 201 7.97 20.23 -5.63
C PHE A 201 8.34 19.46 -4.37
N GLU A 202 7.85 19.92 -3.25
CA GLU A 202 7.77 19.19 -2.01
C GLU A 202 6.32 18.87 -1.70
N LEU A 203 6.08 17.63 -1.30
CA LEU A 203 4.77 17.16 -0.85
C LEU A 203 4.95 16.63 0.56
N LEU A 204 4.17 17.18 1.49
CA LEU A 204 4.24 16.84 2.91
C LEU A 204 2.88 16.32 3.38
N LEU A 205 2.90 15.18 4.03
CA LEU A 205 1.78 14.73 4.84
C LEU A 205 1.81 15.49 6.17
N THR A 206 0.66 15.99 6.59
CA THR A 206 0.52 16.77 7.82
C THR A 206 -0.54 16.17 8.72
N ALA A 207 -0.41 16.39 10.01
CA ALA A 207 -1.40 16.00 10.99
C ALA A 207 -2.07 17.25 11.62
N LYS A 208 -2.51 17.14 12.87
CA LYS A 208 -3.13 18.22 13.62
C LYS A 208 -2.31 19.51 13.51
N ARG A 209 -2.98 20.64 13.25
CA ARG A 209 -2.38 21.97 13.06
C ARG A 209 -1.48 22.10 11.83
N ALA A 210 -1.72 21.28 10.79
CA ALA A 210 -0.94 21.30 9.57
C ALA A 210 0.59 21.17 9.80
N SER A 211 0.99 20.36 10.79
CA SER A 211 2.38 20.10 11.10
C SER A 211 2.76 18.66 10.83
N PRO A 212 3.80 18.38 10.03
CA PRO A 212 4.31 17.04 9.82
C PRO A 212 4.88 16.42 11.10
N ASN A 213 5.36 17.25 12.03
CA ASN A 213 5.96 16.80 13.30
C ASN A 213 4.94 16.20 14.28
N THR A 214 3.65 16.30 13.98
CA THR A 214 2.59 15.70 14.80
C THR A 214 2.05 14.39 14.23
N LEU A 215 2.65 13.87 13.17
CA LEU A 215 2.39 12.51 12.68
C LEU A 215 2.94 11.50 13.69
N PRO A 216 2.24 10.40 13.95
CA PRO A 216 2.75 9.34 14.82
C PRO A 216 4.08 8.78 14.31
N VAL A 217 4.97 8.46 15.24
CA VAL A 217 6.26 7.81 14.91
C VAL A 217 6.00 6.48 14.19
N GLY A 218 6.76 6.22 13.13
CA GLY A 218 6.61 5.00 12.33
C GLY A 218 5.43 4.98 11.35
N PHE A 219 4.58 6.02 11.33
CA PHE A 219 3.47 6.12 10.38
C PHE A 219 3.97 6.15 8.93
N LEU A 220 4.95 7.00 8.64
CA LEU A 220 5.61 7.05 7.35
C LEU A 220 6.75 6.01 7.34
N LYS A 221 6.56 4.90 6.63
CA LYS A 221 7.56 3.84 6.52
C LYS A 221 8.59 4.14 5.45
N ASP A 222 8.13 4.61 4.28
CA ASP A 222 9.00 4.88 3.14
C ASP A 222 8.43 5.99 2.26
N ARG A 223 9.33 6.70 1.57
CA ARG A 223 9.03 7.78 0.64
C ARG A 223 9.97 7.68 -0.55
N GLN A 224 9.44 7.37 -1.72
CA GLN A 224 10.22 7.19 -2.94
C GLN A 224 9.77 8.16 -4.02
N ARG A 225 10.72 8.85 -4.65
CA ARG A 225 10.48 9.63 -5.87
C ARG A 225 10.98 8.84 -7.06
N ASN A 226 10.12 8.68 -8.08
CA ASN A 226 10.52 8.04 -9.32
C ASN A 226 11.64 8.84 -10.01
N ARG A 227 12.65 8.16 -10.52
CA ARG A 227 13.84 8.80 -11.10
C ARG A 227 13.55 9.44 -12.45
N LEU A 228 12.77 8.77 -13.29
CA LEU A 228 12.42 9.23 -14.64
C LEU A 228 11.17 10.11 -14.59
N GLN A 229 10.17 9.71 -13.82
CA GLN A 229 8.91 10.43 -13.64
C GLN A 229 8.95 11.26 -12.35
N ARG A 230 9.70 12.34 -12.35
CA ARG A 230 9.96 13.16 -11.15
C ARG A 230 8.71 13.86 -10.59
N SER A 231 7.64 13.93 -11.38
CA SER A 231 6.31 14.40 -10.95
C SER A 231 5.59 13.40 -10.05
N THR A 232 6.08 12.16 -9.91
CA THR A 232 5.48 11.14 -9.06
C THR A 232 6.27 10.92 -7.76
N LEU A 233 5.53 10.72 -6.68
CA LEU A 233 6.04 10.48 -5.34
C LEU A 233 5.19 9.40 -4.67
N THR A 234 5.82 8.33 -4.23
CA THR A 234 5.15 7.23 -3.53
C THR A 234 5.41 7.32 -2.03
N TYR A 235 4.36 7.21 -1.24
CA TYR A 235 4.41 7.01 0.21
C TYR A 235 3.93 5.61 0.58
N TYR A 236 4.66 4.98 1.49
CA TYR A 236 4.28 3.72 2.11
C TYR A 236 3.98 3.96 3.59
N LEU A 237 2.74 3.75 3.98
CA LEU A 237 2.17 4.21 5.24
C LEU A 237 1.75 3.02 6.09
N ASN A 238 2.15 3.02 7.37
CA ASN A 238 1.71 2.01 8.31
C ASN A 238 0.25 2.23 8.70
N HIS A 239 -0.63 1.34 8.23
CA HIS A 239 -2.07 1.43 8.43
C HIS A 239 -2.47 1.19 9.89
N ASN A 240 -1.78 0.29 10.60
CA ASN A 240 -2.05 0.03 12.02
C ASN A 240 -1.76 1.27 12.86
N ILE A 241 -0.63 1.94 12.61
CA ILE A 241 -0.31 3.21 13.28
C ILE A 241 -1.32 4.29 12.92
N MET A 242 -1.78 4.34 11.67
CA MET A 242 -2.78 5.32 11.22
C MET A 242 -4.13 5.12 11.92
N THR A 243 -4.57 3.89 12.10
CA THR A 243 -5.87 3.57 12.72
C THR A 243 -5.81 3.50 14.23
N GLY A 244 -4.64 3.35 14.79
CA GLY A 244 -4.37 3.12 16.21
C GLY A 244 -3.98 1.67 16.47
N ASN A 245 -3.00 1.46 17.31
CA ASN A 245 -2.49 0.14 17.67
C ASN A 245 -2.12 0.08 19.15
N THR A 246 -2.08 -1.14 19.66
CA THR A 246 -1.57 -1.44 21.01
C THR A 246 -0.05 -1.47 21.04
N GLU A 247 0.51 -1.28 22.22
CA GLU A 247 1.94 -1.45 22.46
C GLU A 247 2.32 -2.94 22.38
N ILE A 248 3.48 -3.21 21.77
CA ILE A 248 4.16 -4.50 21.86
C ILE A 248 5.53 -4.22 22.45
N PRO A 249 5.79 -4.57 23.72
CA PRO A 249 7.00 -4.19 24.43
C PRO A 249 8.28 -4.54 23.67
N GLY A 250 9.17 -3.57 23.52
CA GLY A 250 10.45 -3.73 22.80
C GLY A 250 10.35 -3.84 21.27
N VAL A 251 9.15 -3.75 20.69
CA VAL A 251 8.93 -3.93 19.25
C VAL A 251 8.17 -2.76 18.63
N ARG A 252 7.06 -2.37 19.23
CA ARG A 252 6.20 -1.32 18.69
C ARG A 252 5.56 -0.50 19.81
N GLU A 253 5.67 0.82 19.71
CA GLU A 253 4.99 1.74 20.62
C GLU A 253 3.49 1.82 20.35
N LYS A 254 2.72 2.13 21.40
CA LYS A 254 1.29 2.42 21.27
C LYS A 254 1.07 3.65 20.38
N SER A 255 0.15 3.57 19.43
CA SER A 255 -0.30 4.71 18.66
C SER A 255 -1.78 4.98 18.88
N PRO A 256 -2.16 6.24 19.19
CA PRO A 256 -3.56 6.64 19.26
C PRO A 256 -4.21 6.75 17.86
N GLY A 257 -3.44 6.56 16.80
CA GLY A 257 -3.85 6.76 15.42
C GLY A 257 -3.74 8.22 14.96
N CYS A 258 -3.89 8.41 13.65
CA CYS A 258 -3.97 9.74 13.06
C CYS A 258 -5.40 10.25 13.14
N ILE A 259 -5.65 11.24 14.01
CA ILE A 259 -6.98 11.87 14.12
C ILE A 259 -7.28 12.67 12.84
N GLN A 260 -6.27 13.39 12.34
CA GLN A 260 -6.35 14.23 11.14
C GLN A 260 -5.15 13.95 10.24
N LEU A 261 -5.37 13.88 8.95
CA LEU A 261 -4.32 13.74 7.95
C LEU A 261 -4.54 14.79 6.87
N GLY A 262 -3.56 15.63 6.63
CA GLY A 262 -3.54 16.69 5.64
C GLY A 262 -2.44 16.48 4.61
N LEU A 263 -2.44 17.34 3.60
CA LEU A 263 -1.47 17.34 2.51
C LEU A 263 -1.08 18.79 2.20
N GLU A 264 0.21 19.04 2.08
CA GLU A 264 0.73 20.30 1.57
C GLU A 264 1.63 20.04 0.36
N VAL A 265 1.43 20.84 -0.69
CA VAL A 265 2.24 20.79 -1.91
C VAL A 265 2.89 22.17 -2.09
N HIS A 266 4.21 22.17 -2.12
CA HIS A 266 5.03 23.36 -2.33
C HIS A 266 5.79 23.20 -3.65
N ALA A 267 5.27 23.79 -4.72
CA ALA A 267 5.87 23.72 -6.05
C ALA A 267 6.83 24.89 -6.30
N LYS A 268 7.84 24.67 -7.12
CA LYS A 268 8.82 25.71 -7.53
C LYS A 268 8.72 26.01 -9.01
N PRO A 269 9.04 27.28 -9.42
CA PRO A 269 9.43 28.41 -8.57
C PRO A 269 8.26 28.96 -7.75
N ASN A 270 8.54 29.32 -6.49
CA ASN A 270 7.59 29.98 -5.58
C ASN A 270 7.84 31.49 -5.46
N ARG A 271 8.82 32.02 -6.20
CA ARG A 271 9.22 33.42 -6.25
C ARG A 271 9.39 33.87 -7.72
N GLY A 272 9.29 35.14 -7.97
CA GLY A 272 9.46 35.73 -9.31
C GLY A 272 8.14 36.14 -9.95
N LEU A 273 8.19 36.53 -11.24
CA LEU A 273 7.02 36.96 -12.02
C LEU A 273 6.06 35.80 -12.29
N VAL A 274 6.60 34.63 -12.64
CA VAL A 274 5.83 33.39 -12.77
C VAL A 274 6.18 32.52 -11.54
N ARG A 275 5.17 32.18 -10.77
CA ARG A 275 5.35 31.38 -9.56
C ARG A 275 4.14 30.50 -9.30
N PHE A 276 4.39 29.34 -8.68
CA PHE A 276 3.34 28.49 -8.13
C PHE A 276 2.95 28.96 -6.72
N LYS A 277 1.69 28.80 -6.38
CA LYS A 277 1.21 28.92 -5.01
C LYS A 277 1.31 27.57 -4.32
N ASP A 278 1.50 27.62 -3.02
CA ASP A 278 1.33 26.42 -2.20
C ASP A 278 -0.12 25.93 -2.26
N ALA A 279 -0.30 24.63 -2.28
CA ALA A 279 -1.62 24.01 -2.24
C ALA A 279 -1.75 23.13 -1.00
N LYS A 280 -2.89 23.22 -0.30
CA LYS A 280 -3.10 22.54 0.99
C LYS A 280 -4.45 21.86 1.05
N LEU A 281 -4.44 20.56 1.35
CA LEU A 281 -5.62 19.84 1.80
C LEU A 281 -5.64 19.87 3.33
N GLN A 282 -6.55 20.65 3.89
CA GLN A 282 -6.81 20.58 5.34
C GLN A 282 -7.69 19.36 5.60
N ALA A 283 -7.12 18.37 6.25
CA ALA A 283 -7.89 17.23 6.62
C ALA A 283 -8.89 17.57 7.75
N SER A 284 -10.14 17.57 7.42
CA SER A 284 -11.10 17.00 8.35
C SER A 284 -10.74 15.50 8.46
N ALA A 285 -10.81 14.92 9.65
CA ALA A 285 -10.34 13.58 9.99
C ALA A 285 -10.72 12.43 9.03
N SER A 286 -11.53 12.66 8.01
CA SER A 286 -12.23 11.61 7.30
C SER A 286 -11.74 11.32 5.89
N ILE A 287 -11.35 12.32 5.08
CA ILE A 287 -11.20 12.09 3.64
C ILE A 287 -9.98 11.23 3.31
N LEU A 288 -8.76 11.68 3.64
CA LEU A 288 -7.57 10.90 3.34
C LEU A 288 -7.56 9.57 4.08
N LYS A 289 -7.96 9.57 5.36
CA LYS A 289 -8.04 8.35 6.15
C LYS A 289 -9.04 7.34 5.57
N ALA A 290 -10.17 7.79 5.05
CA ALA A 290 -11.15 6.91 4.41
C ALA A 290 -10.70 6.37 3.05
N LEU A 291 -9.81 7.09 2.37
CA LEU A 291 -9.23 6.67 1.09
C LEU A 291 -8.07 5.70 1.27
N LEU A 292 -7.35 5.78 2.40
CA LEU A 292 -6.20 4.93 2.72
C LEU A 292 -6.67 3.62 3.35
N ARG A 293 -7.04 2.66 2.52
CA ARG A 293 -7.48 1.34 2.98
C ARG A 293 -6.30 0.41 3.23
N ALA A 294 -6.53 -0.57 4.11
CA ALA A 294 -5.57 -1.63 4.41
C ALA A 294 -5.18 -2.40 3.15
N ASN A 295 -3.88 -2.62 2.94
CA ASN A 295 -3.34 -3.38 1.81
C ASN A 295 -3.70 -2.84 0.42
N GLU A 296 -4.13 -1.59 0.28
CA GLU A 296 -4.52 -1.03 -1.01
C GLU A 296 -3.59 0.10 -1.45
N THR A 297 -3.53 0.31 -2.77
CA THR A 297 -2.85 1.44 -3.41
C THR A 297 -3.87 2.50 -3.82
N VAL A 298 -3.56 3.76 -3.52
CA VAL A 298 -4.32 4.93 -3.97
C VAL A 298 -3.46 5.75 -4.92
N LEU A 299 -3.98 6.03 -6.12
CA LEU A 299 -3.41 7.02 -7.04
C LEU A 299 -4.03 8.39 -6.76
N VAL A 300 -3.22 9.43 -6.58
CA VAL A 300 -3.68 10.79 -6.25
C VAL A 300 -3.08 11.81 -7.22
#